data_9a1830fda605f994c46ff8189b2e81ca
#
_entry.id   9a1830fda605f994c46ff8189b2e81ca
#
_cell.length_a   1.000
_cell.length_b   1.000
_cell.length_c   1.000
_cell.angle_alpha   90.00
_cell.angle_beta   90.00
_cell.angle_gamma   90.00
#
_symmetry.space_group_name_H-M   'P 1'
#
loop_
_entity.id
_entity.type
_entity.pdbx_description
1 polymer ?
#
loop_
_entity_poly.entity_id
_entity_poly.type
_entity_poly.pdbx_seq_one_letter_code
_entity_poly.pdbx_strand_id
1 'polypeptide(L)'
;MNEPVEREEYRPSGTDLAPKLRDQEVGRTVVSARIPLSRAVLVAYAGASGDHNPIHWNERFARAVGLDDVIAHGMLSMGSVLARITEWAADPGAIVDCRTRFTAPVVVADAASGTPDTPTAYLDMAAVVGAIDEEAGTVRLDISVSSGEDTVLGRTQAKVRLA
;
A
#
# COMPACT_ATOMS: atom_id res chain seq x y z
N MET A 1 24.28 -3.87 18.83
CA MET A 1 24.42 -3.85 17.37
C MET A 1 23.40 -4.86 16.85
N ASN A 2 22.23 -4.37 16.40
CA ASN A 2 21.24 -5.22 15.73
C ASN A 2 21.50 -5.14 14.25
N GLU A 3 21.85 -6.28 13.65
CA GLU A 3 21.93 -6.41 12.20
C GLU A 3 20.55 -6.15 11.58
N PRO A 4 20.47 -5.41 10.46
CA PRO A 4 19.22 -5.23 9.74
C PRO A 4 18.81 -6.59 9.15
N VAL A 5 17.61 -7.04 9.49
CA VAL A 5 16.98 -8.19 8.83
C VAL A 5 16.79 -7.81 7.36
N GLU A 6 17.60 -8.40 6.48
CA GLU A 6 17.37 -8.34 5.03
C GLU A 6 16.03 -9.00 4.74
N ARG A 7 15.02 -8.19 4.43
CA ARG A 7 13.75 -8.69 3.91
C ARG A 7 13.97 -8.99 2.44
N GLU A 8 13.97 -10.27 2.09
CA GLU A 8 13.98 -10.71 0.69
C GLU A 8 12.91 -9.96 -0.10
N GLU A 9 13.37 -9.18 -1.07
CA GLU A 9 12.51 -8.57 -2.10
C GLU A 9 11.88 -9.71 -2.90
N TYR A 10 10.57 -9.92 -2.77
CA TYR A 10 9.85 -10.87 -3.60
C TYR A 10 10.01 -10.47 -5.08
N ARG A 11 10.81 -11.25 -5.82
CA ARG A 11 10.93 -11.15 -7.29
C ARG A 11 10.23 -12.35 -7.92
N PRO A 12 9.09 -12.16 -8.60
CA PRO A 12 8.50 -13.24 -9.37
C PRO A 12 9.41 -13.57 -10.57
N SER A 13 9.90 -14.79 -10.62
CA SER A 13 10.68 -15.30 -11.76
C SER A 13 9.82 -16.26 -12.57
N GLY A 14 9.42 -15.85 -13.80
CA GLY A 14 8.88 -16.76 -14.82
C GLY A 14 7.35 -16.74 -15.00
N THR A 15 6.92 -17.03 -16.21
CA THR A 15 5.58 -16.89 -16.78
C THR A 15 4.52 -17.92 -16.31
N ASP A 16 4.75 -18.66 -15.23
CA ASP A 16 3.81 -19.68 -14.70
C ASP A 16 3.37 -19.38 -13.26
N LEU A 17 3.38 -18.12 -12.82
CA LEU A 17 3.37 -17.70 -11.42
C LEU A 17 2.11 -16.99 -10.95
N ALA A 18 1.05 -16.97 -11.72
CA ALA A 18 -0.24 -16.54 -11.18
C ALA A 18 -0.65 -17.52 -10.06
N PRO A 19 -0.94 -17.03 -8.85
CA PRO A 19 -1.36 -17.88 -7.75
C PRO A 19 -2.67 -18.58 -8.13
N LYS A 20 -2.72 -19.90 -7.89
CA LYS A 20 -3.95 -20.66 -8.13
C LYS A 20 -4.76 -20.74 -6.84
N LEU A 21 -6.08 -20.73 -6.97
CA LEU A 21 -6.99 -20.80 -5.84
C LEU A 21 -6.71 -22.03 -4.96
N ARG A 22 -6.52 -23.19 -5.58
CA ARG A 22 -6.26 -24.48 -4.92
C ARG A 22 -4.99 -24.53 -4.07
N ASP A 23 -4.04 -23.60 -4.33
CA ASP A 23 -2.76 -23.54 -3.62
C ASP A 23 -2.80 -22.52 -2.47
N GLN A 24 -3.97 -21.93 -2.20
CA GLN A 24 -4.14 -20.96 -1.12
C GLN A 24 -4.56 -21.63 0.18
N GLU A 25 -4.07 -21.09 1.30
CA GLU A 25 -4.41 -21.55 2.64
C GLU A 25 -4.77 -20.35 3.53
N VAL A 26 -5.83 -20.50 4.31
CA VAL A 26 -6.24 -19.48 5.30
C VAL A 26 -5.12 -19.31 6.34
N GLY A 27 -4.78 -18.06 6.64
CA GLY A 27 -3.68 -17.71 7.53
C GLY A 27 -2.33 -17.52 6.83
N ARG A 28 -2.19 -17.89 5.56
CA ARG A 28 -0.96 -17.69 4.80
C ARG A 28 -0.78 -16.21 4.44
N THR A 29 0.41 -15.66 4.74
CA THR A 29 0.83 -14.36 4.22
C THR A 29 1.24 -14.50 2.77
N VAL A 30 0.58 -13.76 1.87
CA VAL A 30 0.80 -13.83 0.41
C VAL A 30 1.56 -12.63 -0.13
N VAL A 31 1.49 -11.49 0.55
CA VAL A 31 2.25 -10.28 0.21
C VAL A 31 2.78 -9.66 1.49
N SER A 32 4.05 -9.25 1.47
CA SER A 32 4.64 -8.37 2.47
C SER A 32 5.51 -7.37 1.74
N ALA A 33 5.30 -6.07 1.96
CA ALA A 33 6.03 -5.02 1.25
C ALA A 33 6.23 -3.78 2.12
N ARG A 34 7.31 -3.06 1.84
CA ARG A 34 7.56 -1.71 2.32
C ARG A 34 7.53 -0.76 1.13
N ILE A 35 6.54 0.11 1.09
CA ILE A 35 6.25 1.00 -0.05
C ILE A 35 6.79 2.39 0.28
N PRO A 36 7.78 2.91 -0.47
CA PRO A 36 8.34 4.23 -0.23
C PRO A 36 7.38 5.33 -0.70
N LEU A 37 7.34 6.43 0.07
CA LEU A 37 6.62 7.65 -0.28
C LEU A 37 7.58 8.84 -0.21
N SER A 38 7.54 9.68 -1.26
CA SER A 38 8.33 10.90 -1.38
C SER A 38 7.45 12.08 -1.78
N ARG A 39 7.98 13.30 -1.63
CA ARG A 39 7.29 14.51 -2.09
C ARG A 39 6.98 14.47 -3.60
N ALA A 40 7.90 13.95 -4.41
CA ALA A 40 7.68 13.79 -5.85
C ALA A 40 6.50 12.86 -6.16
N VAL A 41 6.35 11.76 -5.43
CA VAL A 41 5.21 10.84 -5.58
C VAL A 41 3.89 11.54 -5.26
N LEU A 42 3.83 12.38 -4.21
CA LEU A 42 2.62 13.13 -3.87
C LEU A 42 2.24 14.12 -4.96
N VAL A 43 3.22 14.85 -5.51
CA VAL A 43 2.99 15.82 -6.60
C VAL A 43 2.54 15.11 -7.87
N ALA A 44 3.17 14.00 -8.23
CA ALA A 44 2.78 13.19 -9.39
C ALA A 44 1.34 12.66 -9.24
N TYR A 45 0.98 12.18 -8.05
CA TYR A 45 -0.36 11.70 -7.77
C TYR A 45 -1.41 12.83 -7.83
N ALA A 46 -1.11 14.01 -7.28
CA ALA A 46 -2.00 15.18 -7.38
C ALA A 46 -2.30 15.54 -8.85
N GLY A 47 -1.27 15.49 -9.71
CA GLY A 47 -1.45 15.70 -11.15
C GLY A 47 -2.27 14.63 -11.84
N ALA A 48 -2.07 13.35 -11.48
CA ALA A 48 -2.78 12.22 -12.08
C ALA A 48 -4.22 12.08 -11.63
N SER A 49 -4.49 12.35 -10.33
CA SER A 49 -5.82 12.22 -9.73
C SER A 49 -6.70 13.47 -9.88
N GLY A 50 -6.09 14.64 -10.11
CA GLY A 50 -6.75 15.93 -10.06
C GLY A 50 -7.05 16.44 -8.63
N ASP A 51 -6.61 15.71 -7.60
CA ASP A 51 -6.72 16.15 -6.21
C ASP A 51 -5.55 17.08 -5.85
N HIS A 52 -5.79 18.38 -6.03
CA HIS A 52 -4.83 19.44 -5.75
C HIS A 52 -5.03 20.08 -4.37
N ASN A 53 -5.63 19.36 -3.40
CA ASN A 53 -5.76 19.89 -2.05
C ASN A 53 -4.36 20.25 -1.49
N PRO A 54 -4.16 21.51 -1.04
CA PRO A 54 -2.84 21.99 -0.63
C PRO A 54 -2.25 21.26 0.59
N ILE A 55 -3.02 20.50 1.35
CA ILE A 55 -2.46 19.67 2.44
C ILE A 55 -1.47 18.60 1.94
N HIS A 56 -1.48 18.29 0.64
CA HIS A 56 -0.66 17.24 0.06
C HIS A 56 0.64 17.73 -0.60
N TRP A 57 0.79 19.07 -0.75
CA TRP A 57 1.97 19.61 -1.44
C TRP A 57 2.46 20.95 -0.89
N ASN A 58 1.66 21.66 -0.08
CA ASN A 58 2.02 22.97 0.49
C ASN A 58 2.21 22.84 2.01
N GLU A 59 3.48 22.73 2.43
CA GLU A 59 3.85 22.56 3.84
C GLU A 59 3.32 23.69 4.74
N ARG A 60 3.46 24.95 4.30
CA ARG A 60 2.94 26.09 5.05
C ARG A 60 1.43 25.97 5.29
N PHE A 61 0.68 25.54 4.27
CA PHE A 61 -0.76 25.36 4.40
C PHE A 61 -1.08 24.16 5.32
N ALA A 62 -0.40 23.03 5.13
CA ALA A 62 -0.59 21.85 5.97
C ALA A 62 -0.38 22.18 7.45
N ARG A 63 0.69 22.88 7.78
CA ARG A 63 0.95 23.34 9.15
C ARG A 63 -0.05 24.35 9.67
N ALA A 64 -0.54 25.24 8.82
CA ALA A 64 -1.58 26.23 9.21
C ALA A 64 -2.92 25.59 9.56
N VAL A 65 -3.22 24.40 9.04
CA VAL A 65 -4.44 23.64 9.38
C VAL A 65 -4.21 22.56 10.45
N GLY A 66 -3.04 22.56 11.10
CA GLY A 66 -2.73 21.71 12.26
C GLY A 66 -2.09 20.35 11.92
N LEU A 67 -1.60 20.16 10.72
CA LEU A 67 -0.77 18.99 10.37
C LEU A 67 0.71 19.29 10.65
N ASP A 68 1.49 18.27 10.99
CA ASP A 68 2.93 18.40 11.23
C ASP A 68 3.69 18.75 9.94
N ASP A 69 3.23 18.23 8.82
CA ASP A 69 3.76 18.48 7.47
C ASP A 69 2.72 18.07 6.42
N VAL A 70 3.08 18.07 5.12
CA VAL A 70 2.18 17.54 4.11
C VAL A 70 1.95 16.04 4.32
N ILE A 71 0.77 15.59 3.95
CA ILE A 71 0.36 14.20 4.11
C ILE A 71 0.09 13.54 2.75
N ALA A 72 0.30 12.24 2.66
CA ALA A 72 -0.07 11.48 1.48
C ALA A 72 -1.59 11.48 1.28
N HIS A 73 -2.03 11.49 0.02
CA HIS A 73 -3.43 11.25 -0.30
C HIS A 73 -3.84 9.86 0.19
N GLY A 74 -4.98 9.75 0.85
CA GLY A 74 -5.48 8.46 1.31
C GLY A 74 -5.64 7.45 0.16
N MET A 75 -6.15 7.92 -0.98
CA MET A 75 -6.31 7.08 -2.18
C MET A 75 -4.98 6.67 -2.82
N LEU A 76 -3.91 7.48 -2.70
CA LEU A 76 -2.56 7.07 -3.09
C LEU A 76 -2.10 5.90 -2.22
N SER A 77 -2.25 6.00 -0.90
CA SER A 77 -1.88 4.94 0.03
C SER A 77 -2.64 3.65 -0.26
N MET A 78 -3.96 3.72 -0.45
CA MET A 78 -4.79 2.57 -0.81
C MET A 78 -4.38 1.98 -2.17
N GLY A 79 -4.23 2.81 -3.20
CA GLY A 79 -3.84 2.37 -4.55
C GLY A 79 -2.46 1.70 -4.58
N SER A 80 -1.49 2.24 -3.83
CA SER A 80 -0.15 1.66 -3.71
C SER A 80 -0.16 0.27 -3.06
N VAL A 81 -1.01 0.08 -2.06
CA VAL A 81 -1.21 -1.23 -1.41
C VAL A 81 -1.89 -2.21 -2.35
N LEU A 82 -2.97 -1.80 -3.04
CA LEU A 82 -3.68 -2.66 -3.99
C LEU A 82 -2.84 -3.03 -5.20
N ALA A 83 -1.92 -2.16 -5.64
CA ALA A 83 -0.96 -2.47 -6.69
C ALA A 83 -0.10 -3.70 -6.34
N ARG A 84 0.33 -3.85 -5.08
CA ARG A 84 1.07 -5.05 -4.64
C ARG A 84 0.21 -6.31 -4.70
N ILE A 85 -1.09 -6.19 -4.46
CA ILE A 85 -2.03 -7.32 -4.59
C ILE A 85 -2.22 -7.71 -6.06
N THR A 86 -2.37 -6.74 -6.98
CA THR A 86 -2.49 -7.04 -8.41
C THR A 86 -1.20 -7.63 -9.01
N GLU A 87 -0.04 -7.18 -8.52
CA GLU A 87 1.25 -7.78 -8.87
C GLU A 87 1.34 -9.25 -8.41
N TRP A 88 0.94 -9.54 -7.17
CA TRP A 88 0.89 -10.91 -6.68
C TRP A 88 -0.10 -11.76 -7.47
N ALA A 89 -1.29 -11.25 -7.77
CA ALA A 89 -2.30 -11.97 -8.55
C ALA A 89 -1.90 -12.15 -10.02
N ALA A 90 -0.89 -11.40 -10.51
CA ALA A 90 -0.47 -11.35 -11.91
C ALA A 90 -1.61 -10.97 -12.89
N ASP A 91 -2.66 -10.31 -12.37
CA ASP A 91 -3.83 -9.87 -13.13
C ASP A 91 -4.32 -8.51 -12.60
N PRO A 92 -4.28 -7.44 -13.41
CA PRO A 92 -4.77 -6.12 -13.01
C PRO A 92 -6.29 -6.08 -12.74
N GLY A 93 -7.05 -7.06 -13.25
CA GLY A 93 -8.49 -7.21 -13.05
C GLY A 93 -8.88 -8.16 -11.90
N ALA A 94 -7.91 -8.72 -11.16
CA ALA A 94 -8.17 -9.73 -10.14
C ALA A 94 -8.97 -9.22 -8.93
N ILE A 95 -8.77 -7.94 -8.54
CA ILE A 95 -9.47 -7.36 -7.38
C ILE A 95 -10.91 -7.04 -7.77
N VAL A 96 -11.87 -7.74 -7.16
CA VAL A 96 -13.30 -7.59 -7.45
C VAL A 96 -14.07 -6.80 -6.37
N ASP A 97 -13.52 -6.67 -5.17
CA ASP A 97 -14.03 -5.81 -4.09
C ASP A 97 -12.87 -5.36 -3.21
N CYS A 98 -12.95 -4.14 -2.69
CA CYS A 98 -11.99 -3.63 -1.71
C CYS A 98 -12.69 -2.72 -0.71
N ARG A 99 -12.32 -2.88 0.58
CA ARG A 99 -12.84 -2.08 1.69
C ARG A 99 -11.69 -1.64 2.58
N THR A 100 -11.71 -0.38 2.99
CA THR A 100 -10.74 0.16 3.94
C THR A 100 -11.33 1.31 4.74
N ARG A 101 -10.65 1.68 5.82
CA ARG A 101 -10.86 2.93 6.56
C ARG A 101 -9.53 3.66 6.67
N PHE A 102 -9.52 4.92 6.32
CA PHE A 102 -8.40 5.81 6.58
C PHE A 102 -8.41 6.18 8.07
N THR A 103 -7.41 5.74 8.82
CA THR A 103 -7.38 5.84 10.29
C THR A 103 -6.37 6.84 10.82
N ALA A 104 -5.28 7.06 10.08
CA ALA A 104 -4.27 8.06 10.41
C ALA A 104 -3.69 8.68 9.13
N PRO A 105 -3.24 9.95 9.16
CA PRO A 105 -2.51 10.54 8.05
C PRO A 105 -1.11 9.94 7.94
N VAL A 106 -0.58 9.88 6.72
CA VAL A 106 0.83 9.54 6.47
C VAL A 106 1.57 10.84 6.19
N VAL A 107 2.35 11.29 7.16
CA VAL A 107 3.17 12.50 7.03
C VAL A 107 4.37 12.21 6.13
N VAL A 108 4.57 13.04 5.11
CA VAL A 108 5.70 12.95 4.17
C VAL A 108 6.51 14.23 4.27
N ALA A 109 7.41 14.26 5.24
CA ALA A 109 8.29 15.41 5.47
C ALA A 109 9.20 15.66 4.26
N ASP A 110 9.70 16.90 4.12
CA ASP A 110 10.73 17.17 3.14
C ASP A 110 12.04 16.49 3.53
N ALA A 111 12.79 16.02 2.52
CA ALA A 111 14.08 15.40 2.77
C ALA A 111 15.09 16.47 3.20
N ALA A 112 15.76 16.28 4.33
CA ALA A 112 16.78 17.20 4.82
C ALA A 112 17.99 17.33 3.86
N SER A 113 18.17 16.32 2.99
CA SER A 113 19.18 16.29 1.91
C SER A 113 18.70 15.35 0.81
N GLY A 114 19.14 15.57 -0.41
CA GLY A 114 18.73 14.77 -1.56
C GLY A 114 17.82 15.54 -2.51
N THR A 115 16.92 14.81 -3.15
CA THR A 115 15.96 15.33 -4.12
C THR A 115 14.53 15.09 -3.66
N PRO A 116 13.52 15.72 -4.27
CA PRO A 116 12.11 15.42 -3.96
C PRO A 116 11.70 13.95 -4.13
N ASP A 117 12.50 13.16 -4.85
CA ASP A 117 12.30 11.72 -5.01
C ASP A 117 12.79 10.90 -3.81
N THR A 118 13.57 11.51 -2.90
CA THR A 118 14.08 10.82 -1.71
C THR A 118 12.92 10.44 -0.80
N PRO A 119 12.69 9.13 -0.51
CA PRO A 119 11.61 8.71 0.37
C PRO A 119 11.85 9.17 1.81
N THR A 120 10.83 9.74 2.43
CA THR A 120 10.84 10.16 3.83
C THR A 120 9.74 9.50 4.65
N ALA A 121 8.81 8.78 4.00
CA ALA A 121 7.80 7.97 4.65
C ALA A 121 7.67 6.62 3.94
N TYR A 122 7.10 5.65 4.64
CA TYR A 122 6.92 4.30 4.12
C TYR A 122 5.57 3.74 4.59
N LEU A 123 4.93 2.93 3.73
CA LEU A 123 3.83 2.07 4.12
C LEU A 123 4.37 0.65 4.28
N ASP A 124 4.32 0.13 5.49
CA ASP A 124 4.58 -1.28 5.77
C ASP A 124 3.27 -2.05 5.66
N MET A 125 3.20 -3.04 4.77
CA MET A 125 1.99 -3.82 4.55
C MET A 125 2.23 -5.32 4.63
N ALA A 126 1.19 -6.04 5.06
CA ALA A 126 1.11 -7.48 4.93
C ALA A 126 -0.32 -7.87 4.56
N ALA A 127 -0.47 -8.81 3.62
CA ALA A 127 -1.74 -9.38 3.21
C ALA A 127 -1.78 -10.87 3.52
N VAL A 128 -2.81 -11.28 4.27
CA VAL A 128 -3.01 -12.65 4.73
C VAL A 128 -4.31 -13.19 4.15
N VAL A 129 -4.32 -14.43 3.71
CA VAL A 129 -5.55 -15.11 3.27
C VAL A 129 -6.49 -15.29 4.47
N GLY A 130 -7.58 -14.55 4.47
CA GLY A 130 -8.59 -14.57 5.54
C GLY A 130 -9.75 -15.53 5.27
N ALA A 131 -10.07 -15.79 3.99
CA ALA A 131 -11.09 -16.78 3.59
C ALA A 131 -10.89 -17.19 2.13
N ILE A 132 -11.37 -18.39 1.78
CA ILE A 132 -11.38 -18.93 0.42
C ILE A 132 -12.83 -19.28 0.07
N ASP A 133 -13.26 -18.87 -1.11
CA ASP A 133 -14.57 -19.16 -1.67
C ASP A 133 -14.36 -19.92 -2.98
N GLU A 134 -14.41 -21.24 -2.90
CA GLU A 134 -14.15 -22.13 -4.04
C GLU A 134 -15.22 -22.00 -5.13
N GLU A 135 -16.50 -21.78 -4.74
CA GLU A 135 -17.60 -21.63 -5.68
C GLU A 135 -17.47 -20.33 -6.50
N ALA A 136 -17.09 -19.24 -5.83
CA ALA A 136 -16.86 -17.95 -6.49
C ALA A 136 -15.47 -17.81 -7.15
N GLY A 137 -14.55 -18.74 -6.92
CA GLY A 137 -13.19 -18.67 -7.41
C GLY A 137 -12.39 -17.49 -6.80
N THR A 138 -12.62 -17.18 -5.52
CA THR A 138 -12.03 -15.99 -4.90
C THR A 138 -11.39 -16.26 -3.55
N VAL A 139 -10.39 -15.44 -3.20
CA VAL A 139 -9.86 -15.33 -1.84
C VAL A 139 -10.18 -13.94 -1.28
N ARG A 140 -10.46 -13.87 0.04
CA ARG A 140 -10.44 -12.63 0.77
C ARG A 140 -9.09 -12.48 1.43
N LEU A 141 -8.42 -11.38 1.18
CA LEU A 141 -7.19 -10.97 1.86
C LEU A 141 -7.53 -9.97 2.96
N ASP A 142 -7.06 -10.25 4.17
CA ASP A 142 -7.06 -9.31 5.28
C ASP A 142 -5.69 -8.59 5.27
N ILE A 143 -5.71 -7.27 5.16
CA ILE A 143 -4.51 -6.48 4.87
C ILE A 143 -4.24 -5.53 6.04
N SER A 144 -3.05 -5.62 6.62
CA SER A 144 -2.53 -4.64 7.58
C SER A 144 -1.66 -3.61 6.87
N VAL A 145 -1.81 -2.33 7.22
CA VAL A 145 -1.01 -1.24 6.66
C VAL A 145 -0.70 -0.23 7.75
N SER A 146 0.59 0.02 7.96
CA SER A 146 1.07 1.01 8.93
C SER A 146 2.11 1.94 8.32
N SER A 147 2.31 3.09 8.97
CA SER A 147 3.43 4.00 8.71
C SER A 147 4.04 4.35 10.07
N GLY A 148 5.27 3.88 10.32
CA GLY A 148 5.82 3.88 11.68
C GLY A 148 4.95 3.03 12.61
N GLU A 149 4.53 3.62 13.73
CA GLU A 149 3.69 2.94 14.74
C GLU A 149 2.19 3.04 14.43
N ASP A 150 1.78 3.91 13.52
CA ASP A 150 0.38 4.20 13.24
C ASP A 150 -0.21 3.23 12.21
N THR A 151 -1.38 2.66 12.51
CA THR A 151 -2.21 1.99 11.51
C THR A 151 -2.87 3.05 10.64
N VAL A 152 -2.54 3.09 9.35
CA VAL A 152 -3.01 4.13 8.42
C VAL A 152 -4.22 3.70 7.60
N LEU A 153 -4.33 2.40 7.31
CA LEU A 153 -5.51 1.80 6.68
C LEU A 153 -6.06 0.71 7.58
N GLY A 154 -7.19 0.99 8.23
CA GLY A 154 -7.84 0.08 9.18
C GLY A 154 -8.89 -0.80 8.51
N ARG A 155 -9.01 -2.06 8.97
CA ARG A 155 -9.99 -3.05 8.45
C ARG A 155 -9.92 -3.22 6.94
N THR A 156 -8.72 -3.19 6.38
CA THR A 156 -8.52 -3.29 4.94
C THR A 156 -8.68 -4.74 4.50
N GLN A 157 -9.54 -4.93 3.51
CA GLN A 157 -9.81 -6.22 2.91
C GLN A 157 -9.89 -6.07 1.39
N ALA A 158 -9.37 -7.05 0.66
CA ALA A 158 -9.55 -7.18 -0.77
C ALA A 158 -10.11 -8.56 -1.10
N LYS A 159 -11.09 -8.63 -2.00
CA LYS A 159 -11.57 -9.88 -2.60
C LYS A 159 -10.90 -10.04 -3.95
N VAL A 160 -10.15 -11.11 -4.13
CA VAL A 160 -9.31 -11.35 -5.30
C VAL A 160 -9.77 -12.62 -5.99
N ARG A 161 -10.02 -12.54 -7.30
CA ARG A 161 -10.32 -13.70 -8.14
C ARG A 161 -9.01 -14.37 -8.54
N LEU A 162 -8.94 -15.68 -8.39
CA LEU A 162 -7.81 -16.50 -8.81
C LEU A 162 -8.28 -17.63 -9.76
N ALA A 163 -7.37 -18.05 -10.63
CA ALA A 163 -7.62 -19.17 -11.55
C ALA A 163 -7.53 -20.54 -10.86
#